data_678dededb2e3fa56703116afb45ea400
#
_entry.id   678dededb2e3fa56703116afb45ea400
#
_cell.length_a   1.000
_cell.length_b   1.000
_cell.length_c   1.000
_cell.angle_alpha   90.00
_cell.angle_beta   90.00
_cell.angle_gamma   90.00
#
_symmetry.space_group_name_H-M   'P 1'
#
loop_
_entity.id
_entity.type
_entity.pdbx_description
1 polymer ?
#
loop_
_entity_poly.entity_id
_entity_poly.type
_entity_poly.pdbx_seq_one_letter_code
_entity_poly.pdbx_strand_id
1 'polypeptide(L)'
;MRLYTSLHVVYQLEGDVDKAYYPMRAIRQIPLPFSLPMAAHAIWPCAKEQTARHPPHYRKLMTDTNDGQHRAILRRIARRAMLERGLLPDFSQAAIAELNDIQGPASPSPGNPRDRRSLLWCSIDNDDSRDLDQLTAADTASGGAVRILVAIADVDALVRKDSAIDEHARHNTTSVYTTAEIFPMLPERLSTDLTSLGAGEDRTAMVVEMLFDQDGALQSSDIYRAVVHNWAKLAYPSVAAWLEGTGPMPSEIAAVAGLQQNLLLQDQMAQKLKALRHEHGALSLETLEARPVFDADELKDFQLEVSNRAKDIIEDFMIAANGVSARYLASKSIPSLRRVVRTPKRWDRIVELARGHGGSLPGEPDAVALERFLASARAADPLRFPDLSLSVIKLMGPGEYMTERPGDDAPGHFGLAVRDYTHSTAPNRRYPDLITQRSLKAAIAQAALPYTADELDGLAANCTAKEDAAKKVERQVQKSAAAMLLESHIGDQYDALVTGSAEKGTWVRLLPLPVEAKLVRGFEGLDVGDRLRVQLVDTDVERGFIDVKKVG
;
A
#
# COMPACT_ATOMS: atom_id res chain seq x y z
N MET A 1 -5.24 3.14 7.83
CA MET A 1 -4.36 4.01 7.04
C MET A 1 -3.64 3.23 5.94
N ARG A 2 -4.44 2.58 5.09
CA ARG A 2 -3.95 1.83 3.91
C ARG A 2 -3.84 2.71 2.64
N LEU A 3 -4.32 3.94 2.67
CA LEU A 3 -4.47 4.81 1.49
C LEU A 3 -3.18 5.17 0.76
N TYR A 4 -2.02 5.15 1.42
CA TYR A 4 -0.73 5.39 0.76
C TYR A 4 -0.12 4.16 0.10
N THR A 5 -0.68 2.98 0.34
CA THR A 5 -0.34 1.75 -0.37
C THR A 5 -1.32 1.43 -1.50
N SER A 6 -2.52 2.02 -1.50
CA SER A 6 -3.60 1.69 -2.45
C SER A 6 -3.33 2.13 -3.90
N LEU A 7 -2.51 3.13 -4.15
CA LEU A 7 -2.04 3.41 -5.52
C LEU A 7 -1.12 2.31 -6.10
N HIS A 8 -0.85 1.23 -5.34
CA HIS A 8 0.13 0.21 -5.71
C HIS A 8 -0.32 -1.24 -5.49
N VAL A 9 -1.60 -1.53 -5.24
CA VAL A 9 -2.10 -2.90 -5.37
C VAL A 9 -2.24 -3.23 -6.85
N VAL A 10 -1.11 -3.30 -7.52
CA VAL A 10 -1.04 -3.72 -8.92
C VAL A 10 -0.93 -5.23 -8.94
N TYR A 11 -1.89 -5.88 -9.56
CA TYR A 11 -1.77 -7.26 -9.99
C TYR A 11 -0.61 -7.38 -11.01
N GLN A 12 0.59 -7.66 -10.54
CA GLN A 12 1.63 -8.17 -11.43
C GLN A 12 1.34 -9.65 -11.69
N LEU A 13 0.87 -9.93 -12.88
CA LEU A 13 1.02 -11.27 -13.45
C LEU A 13 2.53 -11.53 -13.59
N GLU A 14 3.03 -12.56 -12.90
CA GLU A 14 4.39 -13.04 -13.11
C GLU A 14 4.56 -13.44 -14.59
N GLY A 15 5.36 -12.71 -15.28
CA GLY A 15 5.74 -12.98 -16.65
C GLY A 15 7.03 -12.24 -16.95
N ASP A 16 8.14 -12.97 -16.78
CA ASP A 16 9.45 -12.62 -17.31
C ASP A 16 9.34 -12.41 -18.84
N VAL A 17 9.27 -11.16 -19.31
CA VAL A 17 9.10 -10.79 -20.72
C VAL A 17 10.42 -10.25 -21.32
N ASP A 18 11.56 -10.76 -20.86
CA ASP A 18 12.86 -10.43 -21.43
C ASP A 18 13.60 -11.65 -21.98
N LYS A 19 12.95 -12.46 -22.81
CA LYS A 19 13.66 -13.41 -23.68
C LYS A 19 12.89 -13.68 -24.96
N ALA A 20 12.94 -12.77 -25.90
CA ALA A 20 12.82 -13.10 -27.33
C ALA A 20 13.29 -11.90 -28.16
N TYR A 21 14.44 -12.03 -28.74
CA TYR A 21 14.95 -11.56 -30.03
C TYR A 21 16.44 -11.21 -29.96
N TYR A 22 17.28 -12.24 -30.24
CA TYR A 22 18.52 -12.04 -30.99
C TYR A 22 18.67 -13.15 -32.00
N PRO A 23 19.07 -12.85 -33.24
CA PRO A 23 19.13 -13.81 -34.34
C PRO A 23 20.41 -14.66 -34.29
N MET A 24 20.26 -15.90 -34.76
CA MET A 24 21.34 -16.86 -35.00
C MET A 24 22.51 -16.28 -35.81
N ARG A 25 23.73 -16.49 -35.35
CA ARG A 25 24.88 -16.73 -36.23
C ARG A 25 25.88 -17.72 -35.60
N ALA A 26 25.96 -18.88 -36.29
CA ALA A 26 27.12 -19.71 -36.64
C ALA A 26 28.09 -20.24 -35.56
N ILE A 27 27.91 -21.50 -35.22
CA ILE A 27 28.80 -22.66 -35.36
C ILE A 27 30.30 -22.42 -35.17
N ARG A 28 30.89 -23.09 -34.16
CA ARG A 28 32.10 -23.89 -34.33
C ARG A 28 32.20 -24.96 -33.24
N GLN A 29 32.29 -26.21 -33.70
CA GLN A 29 32.61 -27.44 -32.96
C GLN A 29 34.06 -27.41 -32.47
N ILE A 30 34.33 -27.98 -31.30
CA ILE A 30 35.57 -28.70 -30.97
C ILE A 30 35.27 -29.67 -29.79
N PRO A 31 35.96 -30.85 -29.69
CA PRO A 31 35.38 -32.14 -29.36
C PRO A 31 35.68 -32.65 -27.93
N LEU A 32 34.94 -33.72 -27.58
CA LEU A 32 35.18 -34.62 -26.42
C LEU A 32 36.48 -35.42 -26.59
N PRO A 33 37.07 -35.87 -25.44
CA PRO A 33 37.12 -37.33 -25.30
C PRO A 33 37.02 -37.91 -23.85
N PHE A 34 36.60 -39.20 -23.84
CA PHE A 34 36.89 -40.32 -22.91
C PHE A 34 36.17 -40.34 -21.55
N SER A 35 35.69 -41.43 -21.04
CA SER A 35 35.36 -42.82 -21.38
C SER A 35 34.87 -43.50 -20.09
N LEU A 36 33.95 -44.40 -20.26
CA LEU A 36 33.27 -45.27 -19.29
C LEU A 36 34.20 -46.14 -18.43
N PRO A 37 33.70 -46.82 -17.36
CA PRO A 37 33.02 -48.08 -17.63
C PRO A 37 31.77 -48.42 -16.78
N MET A 38 31.05 -49.36 -17.32
CA MET A 38 29.84 -50.06 -16.88
C MET A 38 30.00 -50.94 -15.64
N ALA A 39 28.92 -51.11 -14.87
CA ALA A 39 28.46 -52.38 -14.29
C ALA A 39 26.99 -52.22 -13.86
N ALA A 40 26.12 -52.88 -14.48
CA ALA A 40 25.48 -54.19 -14.30
C ALA A 40 24.14 -54.13 -13.51
N HIS A 41 23.08 -54.33 -14.27
CA HIS A 41 21.82 -55.07 -14.01
C HIS A 41 21.19 -55.18 -12.64
N ALA A 42 19.97 -54.65 -12.50
CA ALA A 42 18.86 -55.38 -11.91
C ALA A 42 17.54 -54.96 -12.57
N ILE A 43 16.94 -55.92 -13.24
CA ILE A 43 15.61 -55.90 -13.86
C ILE A 43 14.56 -56.06 -12.76
N TRP A 44 13.56 -55.18 -12.70
CA TRP A 44 12.30 -55.49 -12.04
C TRP A 44 11.12 -55.02 -12.89
N PRO A 45 10.00 -55.75 -12.86
CA PRO A 45 9.00 -55.71 -13.91
C PRO A 45 7.92 -54.65 -13.71
N CYS A 46 7.41 -54.23 -14.83
CA CYS A 46 6.24 -53.42 -15.06
C CYS A 46 5.02 -53.94 -14.24
N ALA A 47 4.51 -53.16 -13.29
CA ALA A 47 3.22 -53.38 -12.66
C ALA A 47 2.24 -52.32 -13.15
N LYS A 48 1.14 -52.83 -13.68
CA LYS A 48 0.02 -52.12 -14.28
C LYS A 48 -0.58 -51.04 -13.37
N GLU A 49 -0.92 -49.91 -13.99
CA GLU A 49 -1.82 -48.91 -13.45
C GLU A 49 -3.09 -49.55 -12.89
N GLN A 50 -3.28 -49.44 -11.59
CA GLN A 50 -4.58 -49.56 -10.96
C GLN A 50 -5.01 -48.17 -10.47
N THR A 51 -5.93 -47.56 -11.18
CA THR A 51 -6.68 -46.39 -10.75
C THR A 51 -7.43 -46.71 -9.47
N ALA A 52 -6.87 -46.33 -8.32
CA ALA A 52 -7.59 -46.35 -7.05
C ALA A 52 -8.59 -45.20 -7.03
N ARG A 53 -9.84 -45.51 -7.34
CA ARG A 53 -10.98 -44.65 -7.01
C ARG A 53 -11.14 -44.63 -5.48
N HIS A 54 -10.86 -43.51 -4.86
CA HIS A 54 -11.19 -43.27 -3.45
C HIS A 54 -12.73 -43.28 -3.29
N PRO A 55 -13.27 -43.95 -2.27
CA PRO A 55 -14.72 -43.97 -2.02
C PRO A 55 -15.22 -42.61 -1.52
N PRO A 56 -16.44 -42.19 -1.88
CA PRO A 56 -16.99 -40.86 -1.61
C PRO A 56 -17.26 -40.54 -0.12
N HIS A 57 -17.01 -41.45 0.80
CA HIS A 57 -17.27 -41.27 2.22
C HIS A 57 -16.12 -40.58 3.02
N TYR A 58 -14.92 -40.42 2.44
CA TYR A 58 -13.83 -39.72 3.16
C TYR A 58 -13.92 -38.20 3.07
N ARG A 59 -14.71 -37.66 2.14
CA ARG A 59 -14.89 -36.21 1.95
C ARG A 59 -15.84 -35.57 2.95
N LYS A 60 -16.75 -36.33 3.55
CA LYS A 60 -17.80 -35.83 4.45
C LYS A 60 -17.35 -35.71 5.93
N LEU A 61 -16.22 -36.29 6.30
CA LEU A 61 -15.69 -36.25 7.68
C LEU A 61 -14.66 -35.12 7.93
N MET A 62 -14.22 -34.42 6.88
CA MET A 62 -13.32 -33.25 7.03
C MET A 62 -14.03 -31.89 6.95
N THR A 63 -15.30 -31.84 6.56
CA THR A 63 -16.03 -30.56 6.43
C THR A 63 -16.66 -30.06 7.73
N ASP A 64 -16.89 -30.93 8.72
CA ASP A 64 -17.55 -30.51 9.97
C ASP A 64 -16.59 -30.08 11.11
N THR A 65 -15.27 -30.10 10.89
CA THR A 65 -14.29 -29.69 11.93
C THR A 65 -13.52 -28.41 11.56
N ASN A 66 -13.78 -27.78 10.42
CA ASN A 66 -12.98 -26.67 9.89
C ASN A 66 -13.57 -25.28 10.15
N ASP A 67 -14.86 -25.18 10.52
CA ASP A 67 -15.58 -23.90 10.65
C ASP A 67 -15.07 -22.98 11.78
N GLY A 68 -14.24 -23.46 12.69
CA GLY A 68 -13.67 -22.67 13.79
C GLY A 68 -12.18 -22.34 13.65
N GLN A 69 -11.54 -22.58 12.49
CA GLN A 69 -10.08 -22.45 12.35
C GLN A 69 -9.63 -21.57 11.15
N HIS A 70 -10.53 -20.82 10.51
CA HIS A 70 -10.19 -20.03 9.32
C HIS A 70 -9.03 -19.07 9.56
N ARG A 71 -9.07 -18.32 10.67
CA ARG A 71 -8.00 -17.38 11.03
C ARG A 71 -6.67 -18.09 11.28
N ALA A 72 -6.66 -19.25 11.93
CA ALA A 72 -5.45 -20.03 12.20
C ALA A 72 -4.80 -20.57 10.91
N ILE A 73 -5.62 -21.04 9.95
CA ILE A 73 -5.15 -21.49 8.63
C ILE A 73 -4.52 -20.32 7.87
N LEU A 74 -5.21 -19.18 7.80
CA LEU A 74 -4.73 -17.99 7.11
C LEU A 74 -3.45 -17.42 7.76
N ARG A 75 -3.34 -17.45 9.09
CA ARG A 75 -2.09 -17.08 9.81
C ARG A 75 -0.92 -17.97 9.41
N ARG A 76 -1.12 -19.28 9.36
CA ARG A 76 -0.09 -20.23 8.92
C ARG A 76 0.35 -19.95 7.49
N ILE A 77 -0.60 -19.68 6.58
CA ILE A 77 -0.31 -19.30 5.19
C ILE A 77 0.47 -17.99 5.14
N ALA A 78 0.05 -16.97 5.91
CA ALA A 78 0.71 -15.67 5.97
C ALA A 78 2.17 -15.79 6.44
N ARG A 79 2.42 -16.51 7.55
CA ARG A 79 3.77 -16.72 8.09
C ARG A 79 4.68 -17.45 7.10
N ARG A 80 4.16 -18.49 6.44
CA ARG A 80 4.89 -19.19 5.36
C ARG A 80 5.22 -18.23 4.22
N ALA A 81 4.26 -17.46 3.74
CA ALA A 81 4.45 -16.49 2.67
C ALA A 81 5.47 -15.40 3.02
N MET A 82 5.52 -14.94 4.27
CA MET A 82 6.55 -14.03 4.78
C MET A 82 7.95 -14.63 4.59
N LEU A 83 8.17 -15.85 5.11
CA LEU A 83 9.46 -16.53 5.05
C LEU A 83 9.89 -16.84 3.61
N GLU A 84 8.99 -17.34 2.76
CA GLU A 84 9.25 -17.63 1.34
C GLU A 84 9.68 -16.39 0.55
N ARG A 85 9.28 -15.19 1.00
CA ARG A 85 9.63 -13.91 0.37
C ARG A 85 10.76 -13.17 1.09
N GLY A 86 11.45 -13.85 2.02
CA GLY A 86 12.59 -13.30 2.75
C GLY A 86 12.21 -12.16 3.70
N LEU A 87 10.99 -12.18 4.25
CA LEU A 87 10.54 -11.29 5.32
C LEU A 87 10.55 -12.03 6.65
N LEU A 88 10.76 -11.29 7.74
CA LEU A 88 10.81 -11.83 9.09
C LEU A 88 9.44 -11.69 9.77
N PRO A 89 8.75 -12.79 10.09
CA PRO A 89 7.47 -12.72 10.79
C PRO A 89 7.61 -12.43 12.30
N ASP A 90 8.81 -12.63 12.87
CA ASP A 90 9.07 -12.49 14.30
C ASP A 90 10.29 -11.59 14.56
N PHE A 91 10.29 -10.91 15.70
CA PHE A 91 11.43 -10.13 16.17
C PHE A 91 12.53 -11.02 16.76
N SER A 92 13.78 -10.62 16.57
CA SER A 92 14.92 -11.30 17.21
C SER A 92 14.91 -11.14 18.73
N GLN A 93 15.58 -12.04 19.46
CA GLN A 93 15.74 -11.91 20.90
C GLN A 93 16.45 -10.62 21.30
N ALA A 94 17.38 -10.14 20.48
CA ALA A 94 18.07 -8.87 20.69
C ALA A 94 17.11 -7.67 20.58
N ALA A 95 16.20 -7.67 19.59
CA ALA A 95 15.19 -6.62 19.45
C ALA A 95 14.19 -6.64 20.63
N ILE A 96 13.81 -7.82 21.11
CA ILE A 96 12.94 -7.94 22.29
C ILE A 96 13.66 -7.48 23.57
N ALA A 97 14.94 -7.78 23.73
CA ALA A 97 15.73 -7.31 24.87
C ALA A 97 15.83 -5.77 24.85
N GLU A 98 16.18 -5.19 23.69
CA GLU A 98 16.21 -3.72 23.51
C GLU A 98 14.87 -3.07 23.84
N LEU A 99 13.74 -3.65 23.37
CA LEU A 99 12.40 -3.16 23.69
C LEU A 99 12.13 -3.13 25.20
N ASN A 100 12.58 -4.16 25.94
CA ASN A 100 12.37 -4.26 27.38
C ASN A 100 13.17 -3.21 28.18
N ASP A 101 14.27 -2.72 27.62
CA ASP A 101 15.08 -1.64 28.21
C ASP A 101 14.43 -0.25 28.05
N ILE A 102 13.46 -0.10 27.15
CA ILE A 102 12.74 1.17 26.93
C ILE A 102 11.69 1.34 28.04
N GLN A 103 11.90 2.33 28.92
CA GLN A 103 11.08 2.55 30.10
C GLN A 103 9.77 3.29 29.82
N GLY A 104 9.68 4.08 28.74
CA GLY A 104 8.50 4.90 28.43
C GLY A 104 8.64 5.69 27.13
N PRO A 105 7.64 6.53 26.82
CA PRO A 105 7.70 7.41 25.66
C PRO A 105 8.92 8.33 25.71
N ALA A 106 9.37 8.77 24.53
CA ALA A 106 10.50 9.67 24.45
C ALA A 106 10.24 10.99 25.17
N SER A 107 11.09 11.32 26.11
CA SER A 107 11.07 12.64 26.76
C SER A 107 11.61 13.71 25.80
N PRO A 108 11.14 14.97 25.92
CA PRO A 108 11.70 16.08 25.16
C PRO A 108 13.21 16.19 25.41
N SER A 109 14.02 15.90 24.39
CA SER A 109 15.48 15.97 24.48
C SER A 109 15.99 17.41 24.55
N PRO A 110 17.24 17.64 25.07
CA PRO A 110 17.88 18.94 24.99
C PRO A 110 17.96 19.43 23.53
N GLY A 111 17.55 20.66 23.30
CA GLY A 111 17.34 21.24 21.97
C GLY A 111 15.96 21.84 21.83
N ASN A 112 15.18 21.73 22.87
CA ASN A 112 13.89 22.36 23.17
C ASN A 112 12.86 22.23 22.03
N PRO A 113 12.15 21.09 21.90
CA PRO A 113 11.02 21.00 20.98
C PRO A 113 10.01 22.12 21.32
N ARG A 114 9.41 22.72 20.28
CA ARG A 114 8.38 23.74 20.47
C ARG A 114 7.19 23.13 21.20
N ASP A 115 6.61 23.82 22.18
CA ASP A 115 5.35 23.41 22.79
C ASP A 115 4.20 23.77 21.85
N ARG A 116 3.51 22.76 21.33
CA ARG A 116 2.36 22.88 20.43
C ARG A 116 1.13 22.14 20.96
N ARG A 117 1.10 21.78 22.23
CA ARG A 117 0.01 21.02 22.86
C ARG A 117 -1.32 21.75 22.85
N SER A 118 -1.31 23.07 22.83
CA SER A 118 -2.55 23.89 22.84
C SER A 118 -3.26 23.93 21.48
N LEU A 119 -2.64 23.48 20.39
CA LEU A 119 -3.30 23.37 19.09
C LEU A 119 -4.31 22.21 19.10
N LEU A 120 -5.38 22.34 18.31
CA LEU A 120 -6.47 21.36 18.24
C LEU A 120 -6.07 20.18 17.34
N TRP A 121 -5.07 19.44 17.79
CA TRP A 121 -4.62 18.23 17.11
C TRP A 121 -5.64 17.12 17.23
N CYS A 122 -5.88 16.43 16.13
CA CYS A 122 -6.66 15.19 16.12
C CYS A 122 -6.04 14.18 15.15
N SER A 123 -6.27 12.90 15.41
CA SER A 123 -6.03 11.83 14.44
C SER A 123 -7.33 11.46 13.73
N ILE A 124 -7.25 11.17 12.43
CA ILE A 124 -8.34 10.55 11.66
C ILE A 124 -7.75 9.29 11.03
N ASP A 125 -8.27 8.12 11.41
CA ASP A 125 -7.77 6.82 10.94
C ASP A 125 -8.92 5.79 10.92
N ASN A 126 -8.64 4.49 10.73
CA ASN A 126 -9.62 3.45 10.97
C ASN A 126 -10.00 3.43 12.45
N ASP A 127 -11.21 2.96 12.75
CA ASP A 127 -11.75 2.88 14.12
C ASP A 127 -10.89 1.97 15.03
N ASP A 128 -10.33 0.91 14.47
CA ASP A 128 -9.48 -0.08 15.14
C ASP A 128 -7.97 0.26 15.12
N SER A 129 -7.54 1.36 14.45
CA SER A 129 -6.12 1.76 14.41
C SER A 129 -5.60 2.15 15.78
N ARG A 130 -4.40 1.63 16.11
CA ARG A 130 -3.68 1.91 17.35
C ARG A 130 -2.31 2.55 17.10
N ASP A 131 -1.76 2.35 15.92
CA ASP A 131 -0.48 2.86 15.44
C ASP A 131 -0.65 4.22 14.76
N LEU A 132 -0.99 5.24 15.57
CA LEU A 132 -1.28 6.59 15.07
C LEU A 132 0.02 7.33 14.71
N ASP A 133 0.34 7.32 13.43
CA ASP A 133 1.55 7.94 12.87
C ASP A 133 1.47 9.46 12.80
N GLN A 134 0.25 10.04 12.65
CA GLN A 134 0.09 11.46 12.39
C GLN A 134 -1.11 12.08 13.10
N LEU A 135 -0.97 13.37 13.40
CA LEU A 135 -2.05 14.27 13.78
C LEU A 135 -2.12 15.42 12.80
N THR A 136 -3.30 16.00 12.66
CA THR A 136 -3.52 17.21 11.86
C THR A 136 -4.16 18.30 12.70
N ALA A 137 -3.84 19.56 12.38
CA ALA A 137 -4.48 20.74 12.93
C ALA A 137 -4.49 21.85 11.89
N ALA A 138 -5.45 22.76 11.99
CA ALA A 138 -5.54 23.94 11.14
C ALA A 138 -5.62 25.21 11.99
N ASP A 139 -5.17 26.31 11.41
CA ASP A 139 -5.29 27.65 11.98
C ASP A 139 -5.47 28.68 10.87
N THR A 140 -6.25 29.72 11.13
CA THR A 140 -6.42 30.83 10.20
C THR A 140 -5.27 31.83 10.33
N ALA A 141 -4.73 32.28 9.21
CA ALA A 141 -3.69 33.30 9.16
C ALA A 141 -4.24 34.60 8.54
N SER A 142 -3.43 35.66 8.60
CA SER A 142 -3.82 36.97 8.03
C SER A 142 -4.08 36.85 6.51
N GLY A 143 -4.99 37.70 6.00
CA GLY A 143 -5.31 37.74 4.57
C GLY A 143 -6.11 36.54 4.06
N GLY A 144 -6.73 35.75 4.93
CA GLY A 144 -7.52 34.57 4.57
C GLY A 144 -6.67 33.34 4.22
N ALA A 145 -5.37 33.40 4.47
CA ALA A 145 -4.49 32.23 4.38
C ALA A 145 -4.81 31.22 5.47
N VAL A 146 -4.51 29.95 5.22
CA VAL A 146 -4.74 28.84 6.15
C VAL A 146 -3.41 28.16 6.45
N ARG A 147 -3.14 27.99 7.74
CA ARG A 147 -2.02 27.19 8.21
C ARG A 147 -2.51 25.78 8.49
N ILE A 148 -1.93 24.81 7.81
CA ILE A 148 -2.10 23.37 8.07
C ILE A 148 -0.85 22.85 8.74
N LEU A 149 -1.01 22.12 9.82
CA LEU A 149 0.06 21.49 10.56
C LEU A 149 -0.15 19.98 10.56
N VAL A 150 0.91 19.26 10.25
CA VAL A 150 0.96 17.79 10.28
C VAL A 150 2.04 17.39 11.28
N ALA A 151 1.66 16.74 12.38
CA ALA A 151 2.58 16.18 13.34
C ALA A 151 2.79 14.70 13.06
N ILE A 152 4.04 14.26 12.95
CA ILE A 152 4.46 12.89 12.68
C ILE A 152 5.18 12.34 13.92
N ALA A 153 4.82 11.13 14.33
CA ALA A 153 5.42 10.43 15.47
C ALA A 153 6.96 10.44 15.40
N ASP A 154 7.66 10.89 16.45
CA ASP A 154 9.13 10.92 16.52
C ASP A 154 9.69 9.54 16.86
N VAL A 155 9.60 8.59 15.92
CA VAL A 155 10.02 7.19 16.08
C VAL A 155 11.52 7.07 16.32
N ASP A 156 12.32 7.87 15.64
CA ASP A 156 13.78 7.90 15.81
C ASP A 156 14.24 8.29 17.23
N ALA A 157 13.35 8.88 18.04
CA ALA A 157 13.67 9.19 19.43
C ALA A 157 13.84 7.92 20.30
N LEU A 158 13.22 6.81 19.92
CA LEU A 158 13.30 5.52 20.61
C LEU A 158 14.01 4.43 19.78
N VAL A 159 13.87 4.46 18.46
CA VAL A 159 14.47 3.47 17.54
C VAL A 159 15.76 4.05 16.95
N ARG A 160 16.89 3.75 17.56
CA ARG A 160 18.19 4.27 17.14
C ARG A 160 18.69 3.56 15.88
N LYS A 161 19.33 4.32 14.98
CA LYS A 161 20.00 3.72 13.81
C LYS A 161 20.97 2.62 14.25
N ASP A 162 20.97 1.50 13.54
CA ASP A 162 21.82 0.32 13.73
C ASP A 162 21.58 -0.42 15.07
N SER A 163 20.47 -0.17 15.76
CA SER A 163 20.04 -0.99 16.90
C SER A 163 19.35 -2.27 16.42
N ALA A 164 19.10 -3.23 17.31
CA ALA A 164 18.48 -4.51 16.94
C ALA A 164 17.03 -4.33 16.45
N ILE A 165 16.29 -3.36 16.97
CA ILE A 165 14.96 -3.00 16.48
C ILE A 165 15.07 -2.36 15.09
N ASP A 166 16.04 -1.47 14.88
CA ASP A 166 16.29 -0.84 13.57
C ASP A 166 16.73 -1.86 12.53
N GLU A 167 17.53 -2.86 12.89
CA GLU A 167 17.92 -3.93 11.98
C GLU A 167 16.73 -4.74 11.47
N HIS A 168 15.75 -5.06 12.34
CA HIS A 168 14.51 -5.70 11.93
C HIS A 168 13.70 -4.79 11.00
N ALA A 169 13.53 -3.51 11.37
CA ALA A 169 12.84 -2.53 10.55
C ALA A 169 13.50 -2.34 9.18
N ARG A 170 14.83 -2.30 9.12
CA ARG A 170 15.62 -2.24 7.88
C ARG A 170 15.48 -3.49 7.02
N HIS A 171 15.35 -4.67 7.66
CA HIS A 171 15.17 -5.93 6.93
C HIS A 171 13.79 -6.02 6.29
N ASN A 172 12.72 -5.75 7.02
CA ASN A 172 11.35 -5.86 6.54
C ASN A 172 10.90 -4.63 5.74
N THR A 173 11.41 -3.46 6.08
CA THR A 173 11.16 -2.12 5.53
C THR A 173 9.73 -1.60 5.62
N THR A 174 8.76 -2.45 5.90
CA THR A 174 7.35 -2.08 6.06
C THR A 174 6.62 -3.07 6.95
N SER A 175 5.56 -2.61 7.62
CA SER A 175 4.56 -3.51 8.19
C SER A 175 3.78 -4.21 7.08
N VAL A 176 3.44 -5.49 7.29
CA VAL A 176 2.69 -6.31 6.31
C VAL A 176 1.30 -6.59 6.87
N TYR A 177 0.28 -6.11 6.17
CA TYR A 177 -1.11 -6.17 6.60
C TYR A 177 -1.84 -7.31 5.88
N THR A 178 -1.94 -8.46 6.53
CA THR A 178 -2.69 -9.60 5.97
C THR A 178 -4.11 -9.67 6.53
N THR A 179 -4.96 -10.46 5.89
CA THR A 179 -6.35 -10.68 6.33
C THR A 179 -6.46 -11.32 7.72
N ALA A 180 -5.41 -12.03 8.18
CA ALA A 180 -5.45 -12.82 9.41
C ALA A 180 -4.55 -12.27 10.52
N GLU A 181 -3.45 -11.62 10.17
CA GLU A 181 -2.41 -11.14 11.10
C GLU A 181 -1.69 -9.93 10.51
N ILE A 182 -1.34 -8.99 11.35
CA ILE A 182 -0.44 -7.88 10.99
C ILE A 182 0.96 -8.26 11.45
N PHE A 183 1.94 -8.17 10.55
CA PHE A 183 3.36 -8.30 10.88
C PHE A 183 3.95 -6.89 10.96
N PRO A 184 4.06 -6.31 12.16
CA PRO A 184 4.48 -4.93 12.30
C PRO A 184 5.98 -4.78 12.02
N MET A 185 6.38 -3.64 11.44
CA MET A 185 7.78 -3.29 11.22
C MET A 185 8.54 -3.05 12.53
N LEU A 186 7.87 -2.48 13.51
CA LEU A 186 8.37 -2.23 14.86
C LEU A 186 7.58 -3.08 15.85
N PRO A 187 8.18 -3.49 16.98
CA PRO A 187 7.44 -4.18 18.05
C PRO A 187 6.17 -3.43 18.43
N GLU A 188 5.08 -4.15 18.67
CA GLU A 188 3.74 -3.57 18.88
C GLU A 188 3.74 -2.52 20.01
N ARG A 189 4.46 -2.76 21.12
CA ARG A 189 4.60 -1.79 22.20
C ARG A 189 5.21 -0.46 21.75
N LEU A 190 6.05 -0.44 20.71
CA LEU A 190 6.54 0.81 20.11
C LEU A 190 5.45 1.43 19.23
N SER A 191 5.03 0.72 18.19
CA SER A 191 4.17 1.28 17.14
C SER A 191 2.78 1.65 17.60
N THR A 192 2.21 0.96 18.62
CA THR A 192 0.83 1.20 19.09
C THR A 192 0.73 1.92 20.45
N ASP A 193 1.88 2.18 21.12
CA ASP A 193 1.92 2.82 22.43
C ASP A 193 3.02 3.90 22.48
N LEU A 194 4.29 3.52 22.63
CA LEU A 194 5.36 4.45 23.01
C LEU A 194 5.65 5.54 21.97
N THR A 195 5.47 5.25 20.69
CA THR A 195 5.64 6.22 19.58
C THR A 195 4.31 6.64 18.95
N SER A 196 3.23 5.92 19.21
CA SER A 196 1.90 6.28 18.73
C SER A 196 1.46 7.62 19.31
N LEU A 197 0.82 8.46 18.48
CA LEU A 197 0.25 9.73 18.89
C LEU A 197 -1.15 9.51 19.49
N GLY A 198 -1.21 8.72 20.58
CA GLY A 198 -2.44 8.29 21.25
C GLY A 198 -3.32 9.45 21.76
N ALA A 199 -4.65 9.22 21.81
CA ALA A 199 -5.58 10.24 22.29
C ALA A 199 -5.40 10.53 23.79
N GLY A 200 -5.43 11.80 24.16
CA GLY A 200 -5.24 12.26 25.54
C GLY A 200 -3.80 12.25 26.02
N GLU A 201 -2.83 12.01 25.12
CA GLU A 201 -1.43 11.86 25.48
C GLU A 201 -0.55 12.94 24.85
N ASP A 202 0.48 13.35 25.63
CA ASP A 202 1.55 14.21 25.14
C ASP A 202 2.63 13.34 24.48
N ARG A 203 3.03 13.68 23.25
CA ARG A 203 4.08 12.98 22.52
C ARG A 203 5.02 13.95 21.81
N THR A 204 6.27 13.53 21.64
CA THR A 204 7.20 14.23 20.74
C THR A 204 6.86 13.89 19.29
N ALA A 205 6.90 14.90 18.45
CA ALA A 205 6.60 14.76 17.02
C ALA A 205 7.51 15.63 16.16
N MET A 206 7.67 15.24 14.90
CA MET A 206 8.15 16.10 13.83
C MET A 206 6.94 16.83 13.23
N VAL A 207 6.93 18.15 13.27
CA VAL A 207 5.84 18.96 12.73
C VAL A 207 6.25 19.55 11.40
N VAL A 208 5.42 19.33 10.39
CA VAL A 208 5.45 20.02 9.10
C VAL A 208 4.34 21.09 9.13
N GLU A 209 4.74 22.34 9.18
CA GLU A 209 3.86 23.51 9.16
C GLU A 209 3.82 24.07 7.74
N MET A 210 2.63 24.27 7.19
CA MET A 210 2.41 24.70 5.80
C MET A 210 1.40 25.85 5.79
N LEU A 211 1.78 26.98 5.19
CA LEU A 211 0.90 28.11 5.00
C LEU A 211 0.42 28.12 3.54
N PHE A 212 -0.89 28.01 3.37
CA PHE A 212 -1.55 28.06 2.06
C PHE A 212 -2.33 29.36 1.90
N ASP A 213 -2.38 29.88 0.68
CA ASP A 213 -3.29 30.98 0.36
C ASP A 213 -4.73 30.51 0.20
N GLN A 214 -5.60 31.44 -0.17
CA GLN A 214 -7.03 31.17 -0.36
C GLN A 214 -7.32 30.16 -1.49
N ASP A 215 -6.41 30.01 -2.46
CA ASP A 215 -6.55 29.15 -3.63
C ASP A 215 -5.89 27.78 -3.41
N GLY A 216 -5.19 27.57 -2.29
CA GLY A 216 -4.51 26.32 -1.96
C GLY A 216 -3.04 26.27 -2.39
N ALA A 217 -2.48 27.39 -2.89
CA ALA A 217 -1.06 27.44 -3.23
C ALA A 217 -0.20 27.59 -1.95
N LEU A 218 0.86 26.79 -1.84
CA LEU A 218 1.80 26.82 -0.71
C LEU A 218 2.64 28.10 -0.75
N GLN A 219 2.49 28.95 0.26
CA GLN A 219 3.22 30.22 0.41
C GLN A 219 4.54 30.03 1.16
N SER A 220 4.52 29.29 2.26
CA SER A 220 5.68 29.00 3.07
C SER A 220 5.53 27.71 3.85
N SER A 221 6.63 27.16 4.32
CA SER A 221 6.64 25.97 5.16
C SER A 221 7.79 25.98 6.15
N ASP A 222 7.62 25.30 7.28
CA ASP A 222 8.65 25.07 8.30
C ASP A 222 8.58 23.62 8.79
N ILE A 223 9.73 23.05 9.19
CA ILE A 223 9.81 21.72 9.77
C ILE A 223 10.58 21.82 11.09
N TYR A 224 9.99 21.32 12.16
CA TYR A 224 10.59 21.41 13.50
C TYR A 224 10.11 20.28 14.40
N ARG A 225 10.83 20.06 15.51
CA ARG A 225 10.38 19.17 16.59
C ARG A 225 9.43 19.87 17.54
N ALA A 226 8.39 19.19 17.97
CA ALA A 226 7.43 19.72 18.93
C ALA A 226 6.96 18.66 19.94
N VAL A 227 6.37 19.13 21.04
CA VAL A 227 5.47 18.33 21.88
C VAL A 227 4.05 18.66 21.46
N VAL A 228 3.26 17.64 21.16
CA VAL A 228 1.88 17.73 20.73
C VAL A 228 0.97 16.95 21.66
N HIS A 229 -0.34 17.28 21.67
CA HIS A 229 -1.36 16.58 22.45
C HIS A 229 -2.51 16.17 21.53
N ASN A 230 -2.83 14.89 21.44
CA ASN A 230 -3.96 14.42 20.63
C ASN A 230 -5.27 14.59 21.40
N TRP A 231 -6.06 15.58 21.03
CA TRP A 231 -7.34 15.89 21.68
C TRP A 231 -8.48 14.94 21.31
N ALA A 232 -8.42 14.34 20.13
CA ALA A 232 -9.45 13.42 19.66
C ALA A 232 -8.91 12.38 18.68
N LYS A 233 -9.23 11.11 18.93
CA LYS A 233 -9.07 10.03 17.96
C LYS A 233 -10.37 9.88 17.19
N LEU A 234 -10.34 10.08 15.89
CA LEU A 234 -11.51 10.09 15.01
C LEU A 234 -11.41 8.93 14.00
N ALA A 235 -12.57 8.42 13.58
CA ALA A 235 -12.67 7.36 12.59
C ALA A 235 -13.11 7.89 11.22
N TYR A 236 -12.49 7.39 10.13
CA TYR A 236 -12.86 7.78 8.77
C TYR A 236 -14.36 7.71 8.48
N PRO A 237 -15.09 6.60 8.79
CA PRO A 237 -16.50 6.50 8.43
C PRO A 237 -17.38 7.55 9.10
N SER A 238 -17.17 7.81 10.39
CA SER A 238 -18.00 8.75 11.16
C SER A 238 -17.73 10.20 10.79
N VAL A 239 -16.46 10.57 10.57
CA VAL A 239 -16.08 11.92 10.12
C VAL A 239 -16.59 12.18 8.71
N ALA A 240 -16.45 11.20 7.79
CA ALA A 240 -16.94 11.33 6.43
C ALA A 240 -18.47 11.49 6.40
N ALA A 241 -19.21 10.66 7.12
CA ALA A 241 -20.68 10.75 7.19
C ALA A 241 -21.13 12.12 7.70
N TRP A 242 -20.43 12.68 8.68
CA TRP A 242 -20.72 14.02 9.18
C TRP A 242 -20.40 15.11 8.13
N LEU A 243 -19.22 15.08 7.51
CA LEU A 243 -18.81 16.08 6.50
C LEU A 243 -19.69 16.03 5.24
N GLU A 244 -20.21 14.86 4.88
CA GLU A 244 -21.08 14.60 3.74
C GLU A 244 -22.58 14.84 4.07
N GLY A 245 -22.89 15.13 5.34
CA GLY A 245 -24.27 15.40 5.79
C GLY A 245 -25.16 14.15 5.83
N THR A 246 -24.58 12.95 5.82
CA THR A 246 -25.28 11.66 5.87
C THR A 246 -25.36 11.04 7.26
N GLY A 247 -24.62 11.61 8.24
CA GLY A 247 -24.58 11.18 9.64
C GLY A 247 -24.41 12.32 10.63
N PRO A 248 -24.57 12.04 11.93
CA PRO A 248 -24.38 13.04 12.98
C PRO A 248 -22.89 13.36 13.17
N MET A 249 -22.62 14.52 13.79
CA MET A 249 -21.27 14.87 14.22
C MET A 249 -20.79 13.87 15.29
N PRO A 250 -19.57 13.31 15.15
CA PRO A 250 -18.97 12.45 16.18
C PRO A 250 -18.90 13.13 17.56
N SER A 251 -19.16 12.37 18.61
CA SER A 251 -19.13 12.86 20.00
C SER A 251 -17.77 13.39 20.41
N GLU A 252 -16.71 12.81 19.90
CA GLU A 252 -15.30 13.19 20.13
C GLU A 252 -15.01 14.60 19.60
N ILE A 253 -15.63 14.98 18.48
CA ILE A 253 -15.54 16.35 17.93
C ILE A 253 -16.31 17.32 18.84
N ALA A 254 -17.52 16.93 19.26
CA ALA A 254 -18.35 17.76 20.11
C ALA A 254 -17.74 18.01 21.51
N ALA A 255 -16.96 17.05 22.01
CA ALA A 255 -16.31 17.12 23.32
C ALA A 255 -15.16 18.15 23.39
N VAL A 256 -14.58 18.54 22.22
CA VAL A 256 -13.43 19.46 22.17
C VAL A 256 -13.84 20.81 21.58
N ALA A 257 -13.83 21.84 22.39
CA ALA A 257 -14.22 23.19 21.96
C ALA A 257 -13.36 23.68 20.78
N GLY A 258 -14.00 24.08 19.67
CA GLY A 258 -13.34 24.59 18.47
C GLY A 258 -12.89 23.51 17.47
N LEU A 259 -12.92 22.21 17.84
CA LEU A 259 -12.47 21.14 16.94
C LEU A 259 -13.37 21.00 15.70
N GLN A 260 -14.67 21.24 15.83
CA GLN A 260 -15.60 21.26 14.71
C GLN A 260 -15.15 22.25 13.62
N GLN A 261 -14.89 23.50 14.01
CA GLN A 261 -14.46 24.55 13.08
C GLN A 261 -13.09 24.23 12.48
N ASN A 262 -12.20 23.67 13.29
CA ASN A 262 -10.88 23.24 12.86
C ASN A 262 -10.96 22.17 11.76
N LEU A 263 -11.79 21.15 11.93
CA LEU A 263 -11.99 20.09 10.94
C LEU A 263 -12.69 20.58 9.67
N LEU A 264 -13.66 21.48 9.78
CA LEU A 264 -14.27 22.10 8.60
C LEU A 264 -13.25 22.91 7.79
N LEU A 265 -12.33 23.60 8.46
CA LEU A 265 -11.23 24.31 7.79
C LEU A 265 -10.25 23.35 7.13
N GLN A 266 -9.92 22.25 7.80
CA GLN A 266 -9.08 21.18 7.22
C GLN A 266 -9.73 20.59 5.96
N ASP A 267 -11.02 20.23 6.03
CA ASP A 267 -11.75 19.69 4.89
C ASP A 267 -11.79 20.68 3.72
N GLN A 268 -12.10 21.95 3.96
CA GLN A 268 -12.11 22.98 2.92
C GLN A 268 -10.75 23.12 2.22
N MET A 269 -9.65 23.08 3.00
CA MET A 269 -8.30 23.18 2.42
C MET A 269 -7.94 21.90 1.66
N ALA A 270 -8.25 20.72 2.19
CA ALA A 270 -8.00 19.45 1.50
C ALA A 270 -8.70 19.38 0.15
N GLN A 271 -9.97 19.82 0.05
CA GLN A 271 -10.69 19.88 -1.22
C GLN A 271 -10.02 20.82 -2.25
N LYS A 272 -9.45 21.94 -1.79
CA LYS A 272 -8.70 22.85 -2.67
C LYS A 272 -7.39 22.21 -3.15
N LEU A 273 -6.64 21.59 -2.25
CA LEU A 273 -5.41 20.89 -2.58
C LEU A 273 -5.67 19.74 -3.58
N LYS A 274 -6.75 18.99 -3.38
CA LYS A 274 -7.19 17.93 -4.28
C LYS A 274 -7.49 18.49 -5.67
N ALA A 275 -8.32 19.54 -5.75
CA ALA A 275 -8.69 20.18 -7.02
C ALA A 275 -7.43 20.67 -7.77
N LEU A 276 -6.53 21.37 -7.07
CA LEU A 276 -5.29 21.89 -7.67
C LEU A 276 -4.38 20.77 -8.17
N ARG A 277 -4.26 19.65 -7.43
CA ARG A 277 -3.47 18.51 -7.90
C ARG A 277 -4.06 17.88 -9.16
N HIS A 278 -5.38 17.72 -9.24
CA HIS A 278 -6.04 17.19 -10.44
C HIS A 278 -5.92 18.12 -11.65
N GLU A 279 -5.97 19.44 -11.44
CA GLU A 279 -5.67 20.42 -12.50
C GLU A 279 -4.24 20.25 -13.06
N HIS A 280 -3.29 19.87 -12.19
CA HIS A 280 -1.91 19.58 -12.58
C HIS A 280 -1.70 18.15 -13.10
N GLY A 281 -2.76 17.33 -13.18
CA GLY A 281 -2.71 15.99 -13.76
C GLY A 281 -2.51 14.85 -12.73
N ALA A 282 -2.77 15.07 -11.44
CA ALA A 282 -2.88 13.97 -10.50
C ALA A 282 -4.05 13.05 -10.91
N LEU A 283 -3.78 11.76 -11.02
CA LEU A 283 -4.71 10.80 -11.60
C LEU A 283 -5.78 10.35 -10.60
N SER A 284 -7.05 10.48 -11.00
CA SER A 284 -8.20 9.93 -10.28
C SER A 284 -8.34 8.45 -10.55
N LEU A 285 -7.56 7.62 -9.85
CA LEU A 285 -7.58 6.17 -9.99
C LEU A 285 -8.35 5.54 -8.83
N GLU A 286 -9.21 4.58 -9.13
CA GLU A 286 -9.96 3.80 -8.14
C GLU A 286 -9.58 2.34 -8.21
N THR A 287 -9.32 1.74 -7.05
CA THR A 287 -9.13 0.30 -6.90
C THR A 287 -10.17 -0.26 -5.95
N LEU A 288 -10.65 -1.46 -6.24
CA LEU A 288 -11.54 -2.17 -5.33
C LEU A 288 -10.69 -2.83 -4.24
N GLU A 289 -10.72 -2.27 -3.05
CA GLU A 289 -10.11 -2.91 -1.88
C GLU A 289 -11.18 -3.63 -1.08
N ALA A 290 -10.88 -4.89 -0.74
CA ALA A 290 -11.78 -5.73 0.01
C ALA A 290 -11.20 -5.98 1.42
N ARG A 291 -11.95 -5.60 2.45
CA ARG A 291 -11.64 -5.92 3.84
C ARG A 291 -12.38 -7.20 4.25
N PRO A 292 -11.69 -8.21 4.78
CA PRO A 292 -12.35 -9.41 5.27
C PRO A 292 -13.16 -9.10 6.53
N VAL A 293 -14.36 -9.64 6.60
CA VAL A 293 -15.25 -9.57 7.76
C VAL A 293 -15.24 -10.92 8.46
N PHE A 294 -14.78 -10.92 9.72
CA PHE A 294 -14.76 -12.10 10.56
C PHE A 294 -15.85 -12.01 11.62
N ASP A 295 -16.51 -13.13 11.88
CA ASP A 295 -17.29 -13.38 13.10
C ASP A 295 -16.47 -14.36 13.96
N ALA A 296 -15.91 -13.89 15.07
CA ALA A 296 -14.88 -14.57 15.84
C ALA A 296 -13.69 -15.01 14.93
N ASP A 297 -13.52 -16.32 14.72
CA ASP A 297 -12.44 -16.88 13.88
C ASP A 297 -12.92 -17.30 12.48
N GLU A 298 -14.21 -17.16 12.18
CA GLU A 298 -14.81 -17.55 10.91
C GLU A 298 -14.87 -16.34 9.95
N LEU A 299 -14.34 -16.51 8.73
CA LEU A 299 -14.46 -15.52 7.67
C LEU A 299 -15.87 -15.59 7.08
N LYS A 300 -16.62 -14.48 7.16
CA LYS A 300 -18.02 -14.40 6.72
C LYS A 300 -18.20 -13.69 5.40
N ASP A 301 -17.45 -12.63 5.14
CA ASP A 301 -17.66 -11.76 3.97
C ASP A 301 -16.43 -10.92 3.66
N PHE A 302 -16.50 -10.20 2.54
CA PHE A 302 -15.59 -9.11 2.18
C PHE A 302 -16.36 -7.81 2.01
N GLN A 303 -15.99 -6.80 2.76
CA GLN A 303 -16.55 -5.46 2.63
C GLN A 303 -15.64 -4.59 1.75
N LEU A 304 -16.24 -3.91 0.76
CA LEU A 304 -15.50 -2.95 -0.06
C LEU A 304 -15.18 -1.68 0.72
N GLU A 305 -13.93 -1.26 0.66
CA GLU A 305 -13.52 0.05 1.16
C GLU A 305 -13.76 1.11 0.08
N VAL A 306 -14.46 2.17 0.45
CA VAL A 306 -14.76 3.30 -0.45
C VAL A 306 -13.95 4.51 0.00
N SER A 307 -13.42 5.28 -0.95
CA SER A 307 -12.84 6.59 -0.67
C SER A 307 -13.92 7.55 -0.16
N ASN A 308 -13.58 8.44 0.77
CA ASN A 308 -14.50 9.39 1.37
C ASN A 308 -13.78 10.68 1.78
N ARG A 309 -14.53 11.74 2.10
CA ARG A 309 -13.97 13.07 2.44
C ARG A 309 -12.97 13.07 3.58
N ALA A 310 -13.14 12.21 4.58
CA ALA A 310 -12.21 12.12 5.70
C ALA A 310 -10.87 11.50 5.28
N LYS A 311 -10.90 10.53 4.38
CA LYS A 311 -9.70 9.96 3.76
C LYS A 311 -8.99 11.00 2.89
N ASP A 312 -9.74 11.82 2.14
CA ASP A 312 -9.18 12.90 1.31
C ASP A 312 -8.37 13.90 2.17
N ILE A 313 -8.87 14.30 3.35
CA ILE A 313 -8.16 15.22 4.26
C ILE A 313 -6.75 14.67 4.57
N ILE A 314 -6.67 13.43 4.99
CA ILE A 314 -5.40 12.82 5.37
C ILE A 314 -4.50 12.62 4.15
N GLU A 315 -5.05 12.14 3.03
CA GLU A 315 -4.29 11.94 1.79
C GLU A 315 -3.63 13.24 1.33
N ASP A 316 -4.41 14.31 1.16
CA ASP A 316 -3.93 15.57 0.61
C ASP A 316 -2.88 16.24 1.52
N PHE A 317 -3.09 16.20 2.83
CA PHE A 317 -2.11 16.76 3.78
C PHE A 317 -0.83 15.93 3.85
N MET A 318 -0.92 14.59 3.76
CA MET A 318 0.27 13.74 3.72
C MET A 318 1.06 13.93 2.42
N ILE A 319 0.38 14.09 1.27
CA ILE A 319 1.05 14.41 0.00
C ILE A 319 1.79 15.75 0.11
N ALA A 320 1.13 16.78 0.64
CA ALA A 320 1.73 18.09 0.82
C ALA A 320 2.94 18.06 1.78
N ALA A 321 2.80 17.40 2.94
CA ALA A 321 3.87 17.26 3.94
C ALA A 321 5.08 16.48 3.40
N ASN A 322 4.85 15.41 2.63
CA ASN A 322 5.89 14.65 1.96
C ASN A 322 6.64 15.51 0.93
N GLY A 323 5.91 16.33 0.16
CA GLY A 323 6.51 17.28 -0.77
C GLY A 323 7.36 18.35 -0.07
N VAL A 324 6.87 18.89 1.05
CA VAL A 324 7.64 19.86 1.87
C VAL A 324 8.90 19.22 2.41
N SER A 325 8.83 18.01 2.95
CA SER A 325 9.99 17.27 3.47
C SER A 325 11.05 17.04 2.38
N ALA A 326 10.62 16.68 1.18
CA ALA A 326 11.50 16.49 0.02
C ALA A 326 12.23 17.78 -0.35
N ARG A 327 11.49 18.88 -0.53
CA ARG A 327 12.06 20.20 -0.87
C ARG A 327 12.96 20.75 0.23
N TYR A 328 12.62 20.51 1.51
CA TYR A 328 13.45 20.93 2.62
C TYR A 328 14.84 20.30 2.57
N LEU A 329 14.93 18.97 2.39
CA LEU A 329 16.21 18.27 2.28
C LEU A 329 17.00 18.71 1.02
N ALA A 330 16.33 18.87 -0.12
CA ALA A 330 16.94 19.38 -1.34
C ALA A 330 17.50 20.80 -1.15
N SER A 331 16.77 21.70 -0.48
CA SER A 331 17.23 23.08 -0.19
C SER A 331 18.48 23.15 0.69
N LYS A 332 18.73 22.09 1.47
CA LYS A 332 19.93 21.93 2.31
C LYS A 332 21.04 21.16 1.59
N SER A 333 20.85 20.80 0.33
CA SER A 333 21.79 19.96 -0.43
C SER A 333 22.10 18.63 0.27
N ILE A 334 21.07 18.00 0.86
CA ILE A 334 21.18 16.73 1.57
C ILE A 334 20.69 15.60 0.66
N PRO A 335 21.51 14.55 0.39
CA PRO A 335 21.05 13.36 -0.29
C PRO A 335 19.87 12.73 0.46
N SER A 336 18.82 12.33 -0.26
CA SER A 336 17.61 11.82 0.39
C SER A 336 16.87 10.81 -0.48
N LEU A 337 16.08 9.95 0.16
CA LEU A 337 15.20 9.04 -0.54
C LEU A 337 14.04 9.80 -1.21
N ARG A 338 13.71 9.39 -2.44
CA ARG A 338 12.54 9.83 -3.17
C ARG A 338 11.62 8.65 -3.44
N ARG A 339 10.31 8.89 -3.38
CA ARG A 339 9.31 7.95 -3.85
C ARG A 339 8.90 8.34 -5.26
N VAL A 340 9.17 7.47 -6.23
CA VAL A 340 9.09 7.78 -7.65
C VAL A 340 8.11 6.84 -8.34
N VAL A 341 7.30 7.37 -9.22
CA VAL A 341 6.58 6.64 -10.27
C VAL A 341 6.96 7.29 -11.58
N ARG A 342 7.73 6.59 -12.37
CA ARG A 342 8.26 7.13 -13.64
C ARG A 342 7.14 7.35 -14.66
N THR A 343 7.42 8.16 -15.64
CA THR A 343 6.61 8.26 -16.85
C THR A 343 6.40 6.86 -17.46
N PRO A 344 5.15 6.48 -17.81
CA PRO A 344 4.83 5.15 -18.29
C PRO A 344 5.58 4.78 -19.57
N LYS A 345 6.39 3.71 -19.51
CA LYS A 345 7.10 3.18 -20.68
C LYS A 345 6.15 2.58 -21.74
N ARG A 346 4.95 2.16 -21.32
CA ARG A 346 3.92 1.56 -22.18
C ARG A 346 2.77 2.55 -22.44
N TRP A 347 3.12 3.82 -22.69
CA TRP A 347 2.15 4.87 -22.95
C TRP A 347 1.28 4.59 -24.17
N ASP A 348 1.84 4.02 -25.22
CA ASP A 348 1.14 3.55 -26.41
C ASP A 348 -0.05 2.64 -26.08
N ARG A 349 0.12 1.74 -25.11
CA ARG A 349 -0.95 0.85 -24.64
C ARG A 349 -2.04 1.61 -23.85
N ILE A 350 -1.66 2.66 -23.11
CA ILE A 350 -2.63 3.53 -22.43
C ILE A 350 -3.44 4.31 -23.48
N VAL A 351 -2.79 4.79 -24.55
CA VAL A 351 -3.46 5.46 -25.68
C VAL A 351 -4.45 4.50 -26.38
N GLU A 352 -4.06 3.25 -26.63
CA GLU A 352 -4.95 2.23 -27.19
C GLU A 352 -6.14 1.94 -26.26
N LEU A 353 -5.89 1.78 -24.96
CA LEU A 353 -6.92 1.57 -23.96
C LEU A 353 -7.92 2.72 -23.92
N ALA A 354 -7.44 3.96 -23.93
CA ALA A 354 -8.31 5.15 -23.98
C ALA A 354 -9.17 5.18 -25.24
N ARG A 355 -8.59 4.85 -26.40
CA ARG A 355 -9.34 4.78 -27.68
C ARG A 355 -10.44 3.71 -27.61
N GLY A 356 -10.17 2.54 -27.01
CA GLY A 356 -11.18 1.49 -26.80
C GLY A 356 -12.36 1.92 -25.93
N HIS A 357 -12.17 2.95 -25.08
CA HIS A 357 -13.20 3.57 -24.24
C HIS A 357 -13.74 4.89 -24.81
N GLY A 358 -13.52 5.15 -26.11
CA GLY A 358 -14.02 6.37 -26.78
C GLY A 358 -13.24 7.66 -26.47
N GLY A 359 -12.10 7.55 -25.79
CA GLY A 359 -11.22 8.67 -25.47
C GLY A 359 -10.10 8.86 -26.49
N SER A 360 -9.37 9.98 -26.37
CA SER A 360 -8.19 10.28 -27.18
C SER A 360 -7.10 10.86 -26.28
N LEU A 361 -5.89 10.30 -26.38
CA LEU A 361 -4.71 10.78 -25.68
C LEU A 361 -3.62 11.15 -26.69
N PRO A 362 -2.72 12.09 -26.36
CA PRO A 362 -1.56 12.42 -27.19
C PRO A 362 -0.60 11.23 -27.31
N GLY A 363 0.27 11.25 -28.33
CA GLY A 363 1.28 10.20 -28.54
C GLY A 363 2.36 10.18 -27.47
N GLU A 364 2.68 11.31 -26.88
CA GLU A 364 3.63 11.45 -25.76
C GLU A 364 2.89 11.46 -24.42
N PRO A 365 3.51 10.95 -23.35
CA PRO A 365 2.90 10.91 -22.02
C PRO A 365 2.51 12.30 -21.50
N ASP A 366 1.22 12.44 -21.18
CA ASP A 366 0.63 13.66 -20.64
C ASP A 366 -0.35 13.29 -19.50
N ALA A 367 0.04 13.63 -18.27
CA ALA A 367 -0.74 13.31 -17.08
C ALA A 367 -2.05 14.09 -17.03
N VAL A 368 -2.07 15.34 -17.49
CA VAL A 368 -3.29 16.17 -17.51
C VAL A 368 -4.31 15.63 -18.52
N ALA A 369 -3.85 15.21 -19.71
CA ALA A 369 -4.71 14.58 -20.69
C ALA A 369 -5.26 13.25 -20.19
N LEU A 370 -4.43 12.44 -19.51
CA LEU A 370 -4.85 11.17 -18.92
C LEU A 370 -5.89 11.38 -17.82
N GLU A 371 -5.68 12.34 -16.91
CA GLU A 371 -6.66 12.67 -15.86
C GLU A 371 -8.00 13.09 -16.44
N ARG A 372 -8.03 13.96 -17.43
CA ARG A 372 -9.26 14.36 -18.11
C ARG A 372 -10.02 13.18 -18.71
N PHE A 373 -9.28 12.25 -19.33
CA PHE A 373 -9.86 11.02 -19.85
C PHE A 373 -10.44 10.17 -18.72
N LEU A 374 -9.70 9.95 -17.62
CA LEU A 374 -10.15 9.17 -16.48
C LEU A 374 -11.40 9.77 -15.83
N ALA A 375 -11.43 11.07 -15.59
CA ALA A 375 -12.60 11.77 -15.06
C ALA A 375 -13.84 11.61 -15.96
N SER A 376 -13.67 11.71 -17.28
CA SER A 376 -14.74 11.49 -18.24
C SER A 376 -15.23 10.04 -18.24
N ALA A 377 -14.31 9.07 -18.22
CA ALA A 377 -14.64 7.66 -18.19
C ALA A 377 -15.38 7.26 -16.89
N ARG A 378 -14.97 7.82 -15.74
CA ARG A 378 -15.64 7.63 -14.45
C ARG A 378 -17.09 8.14 -14.50
N ALA A 379 -17.30 9.33 -15.06
CA ALA A 379 -18.64 9.90 -15.18
C ALA A 379 -19.54 9.08 -16.12
N ALA A 380 -18.96 8.48 -17.18
CA ALA A 380 -19.69 7.69 -18.16
C ALA A 380 -20.08 6.29 -17.67
N ASP A 381 -19.16 5.59 -16.97
CA ASP A 381 -19.41 4.24 -16.46
C ASP A 381 -18.70 4.03 -15.10
N PRO A 382 -19.30 4.50 -13.98
CA PRO A 382 -18.72 4.34 -12.64
C PRO A 382 -18.51 2.89 -12.23
N LEU A 383 -19.32 1.96 -12.72
CA LEU A 383 -19.25 0.54 -12.34
C LEU A 383 -18.02 -0.16 -12.93
N ARG A 384 -17.59 0.23 -14.13
CA ARG A 384 -16.39 -0.34 -14.78
C ARG A 384 -15.13 0.51 -14.56
N PHE A 385 -15.28 1.69 -14.02
CA PHE A 385 -14.16 2.59 -13.80
C PHE A 385 -13.01 1.98 -12.96
N PRO A 386 -13.27 1.17 -11.89
CA PRO A 386 -12.20 0.49 -11.16
C PRO A 386 -11.38 -0.47 -12.03
N ASP A 387 -11.98 -1.13 -13.01
CA ASP A 387 -11.25 -2.05 -13.93
C ASP A 387 -10.39 -1.28 -14.92
N LEU A 388 -10.89 -0.17 -15.44
CA LEU A 388 -10.13 0.76 -16.27
C LEU A 388 -8.94 1.33 -15.47
N SER A 389 -9.19 1.79 -14.24
CA SER A 389 -8.14 2.28 -13.32
C SER A 389 -7.06 1.24 -13.08
N LEU A 390 -7.45 0.00 -12.79
CA LEU A 390 -6.51 -1.11 -12.60
C LEU A 390 -5.67 -1.36 -13.86
N SER A 391 -6.28 -1.27 -15.05
CA SER A 391 -5.57 -1.45 -16.32
C SER A 391 -4.54 -0.34 -16.54
N VAL A 392 -4.90 0.91 -16.27
CA VAL A 392 -3.98 2.06 -16.33
C VAL A 392 -2.84 1.90 -15.32
N ILE A 393 -3.13 1.54 -14.06
CA ILE A 393 -2.13 1.29 -13.02
C ILE A 393 -1.10 0.23 -13.47
N LYS A 394 -1.56 -0.89 -14.04
CA LYS A 394 -0.67 -1.95 -14.56
C LYS A 394 0.25 -1.45 -15.69
N LEU A 395 -0.21 -0.49 -16.48
CA LEU A 395 0.55 0.08 -17.60
C LEU A 395 1.50 1.20 -17.15
N MET A 396 1.19 1.91 -16.08
CA MET A 396 2.08 2.93 -15.50
C MET A 396 3.38 2.35 -14.95
N GLY A 397 3.35 1.12 -14.47
CA GLY A 397 4.49 0.47 -13.82
C GLY A 397 4.56 0.70 -12.31
N PRO A 398 5.53 0.05 -11.62
CA PRO A 398 5.65 0.10 -10.17
C PRO A 398 6.22 1.43 -9.69
N GLY A 399 5.88 1.80 -8.46
CA GLY A 399 6.61 2.83 -7.74
C GLY A 399 7.90 2.25 -7.14
N GLU A 400 8.93 3.07 -7.08
CA GLU A 400 10.23 2.69 -6.54
C GLU A 400 10.78 3.76 -5.58
N TYR A 401 11.73 3.38 -4.76
CA TYR A 401 12.55 4.32 -4.02
C TYR A 401 13.87 4.53 -4.77
N MET A 402 14.35 5.75 -4.78
CA MET A 402 15.66 6.10 -5.31
C MET A 402 16.32 7.18 -4.46
N THR A 403 17.63 7.28 -4.52
CA THR A 403 18.36 8.37 -3.92
C THR A 403 18.41 9.56 -4.88
N GLU A 404 18.06 10.74 -4.39
CA GLU A 404 18.34 12.00 -5.07
C GLU A 404 19.58 12.64 -4.42
N ARG A 405 20.59 12.91 -5.22
CA ARG A 405 21.80 13.64 -4.82
C ARG A 405 21.63 15.13 -5.13
N PRO A 406 22.38 16.00 -4.44
CA PRO A 406 22.37 17.44 -4.77
C PRO A 406 22.68 17.68 -6.24
N GLY A 407 21.77 18.36 -6.94
CA GLY A 407 21.91 18.67 -8.36
C GLY A 407 21.31 17.64 -9.31
N ASP A 408 20.82 16.51 -8.81
CA ASP A 408 20.08 15.54 -9.62
C ASP A 408 18.69 16.08 -10.00
N ASP A 409 18.16 15.62 -11.11
CA ASP A 409 16.78 15.84 -11.55
C ASP A 409 15.97 14.53 -11.35
N ALA A 410 15.35 14.39 -10.18
CA ALA A 410 14.55 13.21 -9.87
C ALA A 410 13.29 13.16 -10.74
N PRO A 411 12.88 11.96 -11.24
CA PRO A 411 11.76 11.83 -12.18
C PRO A 411 10.37 12.14 -11.59
N GLY A 412 10.25 12.36 -10.28
CA GLY A 412 8.98 12.68 -9.63
C GLY A 412 8.01 11.50 -9.56
N HIS A 413 6.76 11.79 -9.23
CA HIS A 413 5.70 10.80 -9.09
C HIS A 413 4.58 11.09 -10.12
N PHE A 414 4.60 10.40 -11.27
CA PHE A 414 3.70 10.64 -12.39
C PHE A 414 2.22 10.59 -11.98
N GLY A 415 1.80 9.56 -11.25
CA GLY A 415 0.40 9.39 -10.84
C GLY A 415 -0.12 10.44 -9.84
N LEU A 416 0.76 11.11 -9.08
CA LEU A 416 0.39 12.20 -8.18
C LEU A 416 0.64 13.59 -8.80
N ALA A 417 1.23 13.65 -9.99
CA ALA A 417 1.67 14.87 -10.66
C ALA A 417 2.55 15.76 -9.77
N VAL A 418 3.40 15.18 -8.95
CA VAL A 418 4.34 15.89 -8.07
C VAL A 418 5.78 15.57 -8.44
N ARG A 419 6.62 16.61 -8.49
CA ARG A 419 8.04 16.48 -8.82
C ARG A 419 8.85 16.05 -7.61
N ASP A 420 8.68 16.75 -6.48
CA ASP A 420 9.40 16.47 -5.25
C ASP A 420 8.52 15.65 -4.32
N TYR A 421 8.84 14.36 -4.18
CA TYR A 421 8.04 13.48 -3.34
C TYR A 421 8.91 12.46 -2.61
N THR A 422 8.73 12.38 -1.30
CA THR A 422 9.33 11.37 -0.44
C THR A 422 8.26 10.74 0.44
N HIS A 423 8.62 9.74 1.21
CA HIS A 423 7.82 9.26 2.33
C HIS A 423 8.43 9.74 3.65
N SER A 424 7.63 10.42 4.47
CA SER A 424 8.04 11.00 5.77
C SER A 424 6.93 11.02 6.82
N THR A 425 5.76 10.42 6.53
CA THR A 425 4.53 10.62 7.32
C THR A 425 4.05 9.37 8.06
N ALA A 426 4.75 8.22 7.93
CA ALA A 426 4.36 6.98 8.61
C ALA A 426 5.58 6.16 9.09
N PRO A 427 6.42 6.71 9.99
CA PRO A 427 7.67 6.06 10.42
C PRO A 427 7.45 4.83 11.32
N ASN A 428 6.28 4.64 11.92
CA ASN A 428 5.96 3.43 12.70
C ASN A 428 5.85 2.18 11.82
N ARG A 429 5.52 2.36 10.54
CA ARG A 429 5.19 1.24 9.64
C ARG A 429 5.92 1.26 8.30
N ARG A 430 6.73 2.28 7.99
CA ARG A 430 7.56 2.35 6.78
C ARG A 430 8.95 2.85 7.11
N TYR A 431 9.96 2.04 6.79
CA TYR A 431 11.36 2.36 7.03
C TYR A 431 11.88 3.57 6.24
N PRO A 432 11.48 3.80 4.97
CA PRO A 432 11.84 5.02 4.25
C PRO A 432 11.44 6.32 4.98
N ASP A 433 10.32 6.31 5.69
CA ASP A 433 9.87 7.44 6.50
C ASP A 433 10.78 7.67 7.71
N LEU A 434 11.23 6.60 8.35
CA LEU A 434 12.18 6.67 9.47
C LEU A 434 13.56 7.17 8.99
N ILE A 435 14.03 6.72 7.82
CA ILE A 435 15.26 7.24 7.18
C ILE A 435 15.14 8.74 6.93
N THR A 436 14.00 9.16 6.33
CA THR A 436 13.72 10.58 6.04
C THR A 436 13.65 11.39 7.33
N GLN A 437 12.98 10.87 8.38
CA GLN A 437 12.88 11.53 9.67
C GLN A 437 14.26 11.79 10.31
N ARG A 438 15.16 10.80 10.27
CA ARG A 438 16.54 10.94 10.75
C ARG A 438 17.30 12.02 9.99
N SER A 439 17.16 12.04 8.67
CA SER A 439 17.80 13.06 7.81
C SER A 439 17.25 14.46 8.10
N LEU A 440 15.94 14.62 8.30
CA LEU A 440 15.31 15.88 8.68
C LEU A 440 15.79 16.36 10.05
N LYS A 441 15.87 15.47 11.05
CA LYS A 441 16.36 15.80 12.40
C LYS A 441 17.81 16.27 12.37
N ALA A 442 18.67 15.58 11.61
CA ALA A 442 20.08 15.99 11.42
C ALA A 442 20.19 17.36 10.73
N ALA A 443 19.39 17.59 9.69
CA ALA A 443 19.35 18.87 8.98
C ALA A 443 18.93 20.05 9.88
N ILE A 444 17.89 19.86 10.69
CA ILE A 444 17.38 20.86 11.65
C ILE A 444 18.43 21.15 12.73
N ALA A 445 19.06 20.11 13.24
CA ALA A 445 20.09 20.23 14.27
C ALA A 445 21.47 20.68 13.74
N GLN A 446 21.63 20.81 12.41
CA GLN A 446 22.91 21.05 11.74
C GLN A 446 23.99 20.04 12.18
N ALA A 447 23.57 18.79 12.40
CA ALA A 447 24.42 17.69 12.84
C ALA A 447 24.94 16.89 11.64
N ALA A 448 25.86 15.94 11.91
CA ALA A 448 26.34 15.00 10.90
C ALA A 448 25.17 14.19 10.31
N LEU A 449 25.17 14.02 8.98
CA LEU A 449 24.13 13.25 8.30
C LEU A 449 24.20 11.77 8.70
N PRO A 450 23.05 11.14 8.98
CA PRO A 450 23.00 9.75 9.44
C PRO A 450 23.33 8.75 8.32
N TYR A 451 23.25 9.15 7.07
CA TYR A 451 23.46 8.29 5.89
C TYR A 451 24.32 8.96 4.85
N THR A 452 25.21 8.19 4.22
CA THR A 452 25.88 8.58 2.97
C THR A 452 24.96 8.34 1.77
N ALA A 453 25.28 8.93 0.62
CA ALA A 453 24.51 8.70 -0.61
C ALA A 453 24.55 7.23 -1.04
N ASP A 454 25.67 6.54 -0.88
CA ASP A 454 25.83 5.14 -1.25
C ASP A 454 25.04 4.20 -0.30
N GLU A 455 24.97 4.52 1.00
CA GLU A 455 24.06 3.82 1.93
C GLU A 455 22.60 4.00 1.52
N LEU A 456 22.21 5.21 1.12
CA LEU A 456 20.84 5.48 0.66
C LEU A 456 20.51 4.71 -0.62
N ASP A 457 21.44 4.52 -1.56
CA ASP A 457 21.21 3.69 -2.75
C ASP A 457 20.90 2.24 -2.38
N GLY A 458 21.67 1.66 -1.46
CA GLY A 458 21.41 0.32 -0.95
C GLY A 458 20.06 0.21 -0.24
N LEU A 459 19.71 1.21 0.57
CA LEU A 459 18.43 1.27 1.28
C LEU A 459 17.25 1.46 0.32
N ALA A 460 17.38 2.29 -0.71
CA ALA A 460 16.36 2.51 -1.73
C ALA A 460 16.02 1.20 -2.47
N ALA A 461 17.05 0.48 -2.91
CA ALA A 461 16.88 -0.81 -3.57
C ALA A 461 16.21 -1.84 -2.63
N ASN A 462 16.65 -1.93 -1.37
CA ASN A 462 16.05 -2.82 -0.37
C ASN A 462 14.59 -2.46 -0.09
N CYS A 463 14.26 -1.18 0.14
CA CYS A 463 12.90 -0.72 0.39
C CYS A 463 11.96 -1.05 -0.77
N THR A 464 12.41 -0.87 -2.02
CA THR A 464 11.63 -1.24 -3.21
C THR A 464 11.37 -2.74 -3.27
N ALA A 465 12.42 -3.56 -3.11
CA ALA A 465 12.31 -5.01 -3.18
C ALA A 465 11.41 -5.59 -2.06
N LYS A 466 11.53 -5.07 -0.84
CA LYS A 466 10.76 -5.55 0.32
C LYS A 466 9.31 -5.07 0.29
N GLU A 467 9.03 -3.86 -0.20
CA GLU A 467 7.66 -3.41 -0.44
C GLU A 467 6.94 -4.32 -1.44
N ASP A 468 7.62 -4.72 -2.53
CA ASP A 468 7.08 -5.67 -3.49
C ASP A 468 6.86 -7.06 -2.88
N ALA A 469 7.76 -7.52 -2.03
CA ALA A 469 7.62 -8.78 -1.31
C ALA A 469 6.41 -8.74 -0.35
N ALA A 470 6.26 -7.66 0.42
CA ALA A 470 5.13 -7.45 1.33
C ALA A 470 3.79 -7.48 0.59
N LYS A 471 3.67 -6.74 -0.53
CA LYS A 471 2.46 -6.75 -1.37
C LYS A 471 2.12 -8.14 -1.91
N LYS A 472 3.12 -8.94 -2.25
CA LYS A 472 2.91 -10.34 -2.70
C LYS A 472 2.41 -11.23 -1.57
N VAL A 473 2.87 -11.03 -0.31
CA VAL A 473 2.35 -11.72 0.87
C VAL A 473 0.88 -11.36 1.08
N GLU A 474 0.57 -10.07 1.17
CA GLU A 474 -0.78 -9.56 1.40
C GLU A 474 -1.77 -10.12 0.37
N ARG A 475 -1.39 -10.05 -0.92
CA ARG A 475 -2.20 -10.58 -2.01
C ARG A 475 -2.40 -12.09 -1.93
N GLN A 476 -1.36 -12.85 -1.59
CA GLN A 476 -1.48 -14.31 -1.46
C GLN A 476 -2.46 -14.68 -0.36
N VAL A 477 -2.37 -14.03 0.81
CA VAL A 477 -3.28 -14.30 1.94
C VAL A 477 -4.70 -13.86 1.62
N GLN A 478 -4.89 -12.74 0.93
CA GLN A 478 -6.20 -12.29 0.48
C GLN A 478 -6.84 -13.29 -0.50
N LYS A 479 -6.06 -13.83 -1.45
CA LYS A 479 -6.53 -14.88 -2.37
C LYS A 479 -6.88 -16.17 -1.63
N SER A 480 -6.09 -16.56 -0.64
CA SER A 480 -6.38 -17.72 0.21
C SER A 480 -7.66 -17.53 1.02
N ALA A 481 -7.90 -16.33 1.57
CA ALA A 481 -9.13 -15.99 2.26
C ALA A 481 -10.34 -16.03 1.31
N ALA A 482 -10.20 -15.51 0.08
CA ALA A 482 -11.26 -15.57 -0.91
C ALA A 482 -11.57 -17.01 -1.35
N ALA A 483 -10.56 -17.86 -1.53
CA ALA A 483 -10.74 -19.28 -1.83
C ALA A 483 -11.46 -20.00 -0.69
N MET A 484 -11.11 -19.69 0.55
CA MET A 484 -11.73 -20.22 1.76
C MET A 484 -13.22 -19.84 1.86
N LEU A 485 -13.56 -18.56 1.63
CA LEU A 485 -14.94 -18.09 1.64
C LEU A 485 -15.81 -18.83 0.60
N LEU A 486 -15.23 -19.13 -0.56
CA LEU A 486 -15.92 -19.75 -1.67
C LEU A 486 -15.93 -21.28 -1.64
N GLU A 487 -15.24 -21.94 -0.71
CA GLU A 487 -15.13 -23.40 -0.66
C GLU A 487 -16.50 -24.11 -0.55
N SER A 488 -17.42 -23.55 0.25
CA SER A 488 -18.78 -24.07 0.39
C SER A 488 -19.72 -23.74 -0.79
N HIS A 489 -19.28 -22.88 -1.72
CA HIS A 489 -20.04 -22.38 -2.86
C HIS A 489 -19.67 -23.05 -4.19
N ILE A 490 -18.90 -24.14 -4.16
CA ILE A 490 -18.56 -24.89 -5.37
C ILE A 490 -19.84 -25.39 -6.05
N GLY A 491 -20.01 -25.02 -7.33
CA GLY A 491 -21.21 -25.29 -8.11
C GLY A 491 -22.12 -24.07 -8.32
N ASP A 492 -21.96 -23.03 -7.49
CA ASP A 492 -22.73 -21.80 -7.61
C ASP A 492 -22.34 -21.00 -8.85
N GLN A 493 -23.27 -20.18 -9.32
CA GLN A 493 -23.08 -19.36 -10.53
C GLN A 493 -23.02 -17.88 -10.18
N TYR A 494 -22.08 -17.18 -10.79
CA TYR A 494 -21.83 -15.76 -10.61
C TYR A 494 -21.86 -15.02 -11.95
N ASP A 495 -22.31 -13.79 -11.94
CA ASP A 495 -21.98 -12.84 -12.99
C ASP A 495 -20.52 -12.45 -12.83
N ALA A 496 -19.80 -12.29 -13.93
CA ALA A 496 -18.38 -12.01 -13.90
C ALA A 496 -17.96 -11.05 -15.00
N LEU A 497 -16.83 -10.37 -14.77
CA LEU A 497 -16.20 -9.45 -15.70
C LEU A 497 -14.78 -9.93 -16.00
N VAL A 498 -14.38 -10.03 -17.26
CA VAL A 498 -12.99 -10.36 -17.65
C VAL A 498 -12.07 -9.22 -17.25
N THR A 499 -11.10 -9.51 -16.37
CA THR A 499 -10.09 -8.55 -15.86
C THR A 499 -8.72 -8.75 -16.46
N GLY A 500 -8.47 -9.88 -17.12
CA GLY A 500 -7.22 -10.19 -17.77
C GLY A 500 -7.35 -11.31 -18.77
N SER A 501 -6.72 -11.13 -19.95
CA SER A 501 -6.63 -12.15 -21.00
C SER A 501 -5.18 -12.19 -21.50
N ALA A 502 -4.50 -13.32 -21.35
CA ALA A 502 -3.11 -13.54 -21.74
C ALA A 502 -2.87 -15.02 -22.07
N GLU A 503 -1.75 -15.34 -22.71
CA GLU A 503 -1.36 -16.72 -23.00
C GLU A 503 -1.37 -17.65 -21.76
N LYS A 504 -1.10 -17.11 -20.58
CA LYS A 504 -1.09 -17.85 -19.30
C LYS A 504 -2.49 -18.15 -18.74
N GLY A 505 -3.54 -17.55 -19.29
CA GLY A 505 -4.93 -17.74 -18.88
C GLY A 505 -5.78 -16.49 -19.01
N THR A 506 -7.06 -16.68 -18.71
CA THR A 506 -8.07 -15.62 -18.62
C THR A 506 -8.56 -15.54 -17.18
N TRP A 507 -8.64 -14.34 -16.65
CA TRP A 507 -9.09 -14.06 -15.29
C TRP A 507 -10.37 -13.25 -15.33
N VAL A 508 -11.23 -13.52 -14.38
CA VAL A 508 -12.52 -12.83 -14.24
C VAL A 508 -12.71 -12.37 -12.80
N ARG A 509 -13.33 -11.23 -12.60
CA ARG A 509 -13.81 -10.78 -11.29
C ARG A 509 -15.25 -11.23 -11.12
N LEU A 510 -15.54 -11.91 -10.01
CA LEU A 510 -16.90 -12.31 -9.63
C LEU A 510 -17.70 -11.09 -9.16
N LEU A 511 -18.98 -11.01 -9.49
CA LEU A 511 -19.87 -9.94 -9.08
C LEU A 511 -20.98 -10.48 -8.15
N PRO A 512 -21.31 -9.81 -7.04
CA PRO A 512 -20.75 -8.54 -6.54
C PRO A 512 -19.46 -8.69 -5.71
N LEU A 513 -18.93 -9.91 -5.57
CA LEU A 513 -17.73 -10.18 -4.76
C LEU A 513 -16.48 -9.57 -5.41
N PRO A 514 -15.61 -8.89 -4.66
CA PRO A 514 -14.34 -8.35 -5.19
C PRO A 514 -13.27 -9.44 -5.27
N VAL A 515 -13.60 -10.59 -5.87
CA VAL A 515 -12.77 -11.79 -5.94
C VAL A 515 -12.41 -12.09 -7.38
N GLU A 516 -11.11 -12.26 -7.64
CA GLU A 516 -10.59 -12.67 -8.94
C GLU A 516 -10.45 -14.19 -9.02
N ALA A 517 -11.02 -14.78 -10.06
CA ALA A 517 -10.97 -16.21 -10.35
C ALA A 517 -10.37 -16.48 -11.73
N LYS A 518 -9.79 -17.66 -11.94
CA LYS A 518 -9.26 -18.10 -13.23
C LYS A 518 -10.35 -18.80 -14.03
N LEU A 519 -10.58 -18.35 -15.26
CA LEU A 519 -11.50 -18.99 -16.19
C LEU A 519 -10.79 -20.16 -16.86
N VAL A 520 -11.10 -21.40 -16.41
CA VAL A 520 -10.42 -22.62 -16.88
C VAL A 520 -11.07 -23.27 -18.10
N ARG A 521 -12.33 -22.86 -18.45
CA ARG A 521 -13.05 -23.33 -19.66
C ARG A 521 -13.95 -22.22 -20.22
N GLY A 522 -14.01 -22.14 -21.56
CA GLY A 522 -14.86 -21.17 -22.27
C GLY A 522 -14.28 -19.76 -22.28
N PHE A 523 -12.97 -19.67 -22.33
CA PHE A 523 -12.23 -18.40 -22.37
C PHE A 523 -11.92 -17.91 -23.80
N GLU A 524 -12.16 -18.77 -24.82
CA GLU A 524 -11.83 -18.46 -26.22
C GLU A 524 -12.65 -17.25 -26.71
N GLY A 525 -11.95 -16.30 -27.33
CA GLY A 525 -12.55 -15.10 -27.91
C GLY A 525 -13.03 -14.04 -26.91
N LEU A 526 -12.71 -14.21 -25.60
CA LEU A 526 -13.00 -13.21 -24.58
C LEU A 526 -11.86 -12.20 -24.46
N ASP A 527 -12.24 -10.93 -24.27
CA ASP A 527 -11.31 -9.83 -24.01
C ASP A 527 -11.65 -9.11 -22.70
N VAL A 528 -10.71 -8.30 -22.21
CA VAL A 528 -10.87 -7.51 -20.99
C VAL A 528 -12.10 -6.61 -21.11
N GLY A 529 -12.97 -6.64 -20.09
CA GLY A 529 -14.22 -5.90 -20.07
C GLY A 529 -15.46 -6.72 -20.50
N ASP A 530 -15.29 -7.94 -21.04
CA ASP A 530 -16.41 -8.81 -21.37
C ASP A 530 -17.16 -9.28 -20.13
N ARG A 531 -18.49 -9.26 -20.20
CA ARG A 531 -19.37 -9.82 -19.17
C ARG A 531 -19.80 -11.22 -19.54
N LEU A 532 -19.78 -12.11 -18.55
CA LEU A 532 -20.20 -13.49 -18.72
C LEU A 532 -20.77 -14.06 -17.44
N ARG A 533 -21.49 -15.17 -17.58
CA ARG A 533 -21.92 -16.00 -16.45
C ARG A 533 -20.91 -17.12 -16.26
N VAL A 534 -20.48 -17.32 -15.02
CA VAL A 534 -19.52 -18.39 -14.68
C VAL A 534 -20.04 -19.26 -13.56
N GLN A 535 -19.57 -20.51 -13.52
CA GLN A 535 -19.81 -21.44 -12.43
C GLN A 535 -18.50 -21.73 -11.71
N LEU A 536 -18.51 -21.65 -10.37
CA LEU A 536 -17.38 -22.03 -9.54
C LEU A 536 -17.13 -23.54 -9.64
N VAL A 537 -15.89 -23.92 -9.96
CA VAL A 537 -15.49 -25.32 -10.21
C VAL A 537 -14.69 -25.89 -9.06
N ASP A 538 -13.69 -25.13 -8.59
CA ASP A 538 -12.75 -25.58 -7.57
C ASP A 538 -12.12 -24.40 -6.84
N THR A 539 -11.63 -24.66 -5.61
CA THR A 539 -10.86 -23.72 -4.80
C THR A 539 -9.68 -24.42 -4.13
N ASP A 540 -8.54 -23.74 -4.05
CA ASP A 540 -7.35 -24.20 -3.31
C ASP A 540 -6.93 -23.10 -2.32
N VAL A 541 -7.30 -23.27 -1.05
CA VAL A 541 -7.03 -22.29 0.02
C VAL A 541 -5.52 -22.10 0.24
N GLU A 542 -4.73 -23.18 0.16
CA GLU A 542 -3.28 -23.12 0.40
C GLU A 542 -2.52 -22.29 -0.65
N ARG A 543 -3.00 -22.31 -1.88
CA ARG A 543 -2.43 -21.57 -3.01
C ARG A 543 -3.19 -20.28 -3.33
N GLY A 544 -4.41 -20.12 -2.80
CA GLY A 544 -5.30 -19.02 -3.13
C GLY A 544 -5.80 -19.10 -4.58
N PHE A 545 -6.07 -20.31 -5.09
CA PHE A 545 -6.61 -20.50 -6.44
C PHE A 545 -8.14 -20.67 -6.39
N ILE A 546 -8.79 -20.03 -7.35
CA ILE A 546 -10.23 -20.09 -7.54
C ILE A 546 -10.47 -20.31 -9.03
N ASP A 547 -11.03 -21.45 -9.38
CA ASP A 547 -11.25 -21.85 -10.77
C ASP A 547 -12.74 -21.78 -11.11
N VAL A 548 -13.06 -21.14 -12.24
CA VAL A 548 -14.41 -21.01 -12.77
C VAL A 548 -14.47 -21.46 -14.23
N LYS A 549 -15.67 -21.84 -14.68
CA LYS A 549 -15.95 -22.13 -16.10
C LYS A 549 -17.10 -21.25 -16.59
N LYS A 550 -17.08 -20.87 -17.85
CA LYS A 550 -18.20 -20.19 -18.51
C LYS A 550 -19.44 -21.07 -18.54
N VAL A 551 -20.60 -20.47 -18.30
CA VAL A 551 -21.93 -21.10 -18.40
C VAL A 551 -22.70 -20.44 -19.53
N GLY A 552 -23.20 -21.24 -20.46
CA GLY A 552 -24.02 -20.79 -21.58
C GLY A 552 -23.24 -20.46 -22.81
#